data_7d5c0fbc2a0d41be1bd2903fe5d72dcc
#
_entry.id   7d5c0fbc2a0d41be1bd2903fe5d72dcc
#
_cell.length_a   1.000
_cell.length_b   1.000
_cell.length_c   1.000
_cell.angle_alpha   90.00
_cell.angle_beta   90.00
_cell.angle_gamma   90.00
#
_symmetry.space_group_name_H-M   'P 1'
#
loop_
_entity.id
_entity.type
_entity.pdbx_description
1 polymer ?
#
loop_
_entity_poly.entity_id
_entity_poly.type
_entity_poly.pdbx_seq_one_letter_code
_entity_poly.pdbx_strand_id
1 'polypeptide(L)'
;DYFYEKLAGVTDPETKRKIIGAEFINVFEKEAKKIGAVDYLAQGTIYPDVVESGIGKGAVIKSHHNVGGLPDHVDFKEIIEPLKALFKDEVRQVGLELGIPRELVYRQPFPGPGLGIRIVGEVTAEKVKMVQEADAIYREEIANAGLDKNINQYFAALTNMRSVGVMGDERTYDYAIALRAVKTIDFMTAESAQIPYEVLQKVTSRIINEVSHVNRVMYDITSKPPGTIEFE
;
A
#
# COMPACT_ATOMS: atom_id res chain seq x y z
N ASP A 1 -13.80 2.88 12.27
CA ASP A 1 -15.18 2.45 11.99
C ASP A 1 -15.71 3.05 10.66
N TYR A 2 -15.55 4.36 10.41
CA TYR A 2 -16.10 5.05 9.24
C TYR A 2 -15.80 4.38 7.88
N PHE A 3 -14.54 4.06 7.60
CA PHE A 3 -14.17 3.39 6.33
C PHE A 3 -14.72 1.96 6.24
N TYR A 4 -14.82 1.24 7.34
CA TYR A 4 -15.38 -0.12 7.34
C TYR A 4 -16.87 -0.11 6.99
N GLU A 5 -17.63 0.86 7.50
CA GLU A 5 -19.05 1.02 7.15
C GLU A 5 -19.25 1.29 5.66
N LYS A 6 -18.38 2.12 5.07
CA LYS A 6 -18.43 2.45 3.64
C LYS A 6 -18.00 1.29 2.71
N LEU A 7 -17.15 0.40 3.21
CA LEU A 7 -16.64 -0.75 2.47
C LEU A 7 -17.40 -2.05 2.77
N ALA A 8 -18.42 -2.02 3.63
CA ALA A 8 -19.21 -3.20 3.95
C ALA A 8 -19.84 -3.82 2.71
N GLY A 9 -19.61 -5.12 2.48
CA GLY A 9 -20.10 -5.85 1.32
C GLY A 9 -19.40 -5.54 -0.01
N VAL A 10 -18.41 -4.64 -0.03
CA VAL A 10 -17.69 -4.26 -1.26
C VAL A 10 -16.54 -5.24 -1.49
N THR A 11 -16.58 -5.96 -2.60
CA THR A 11 -15.58 -6.97 -2.98
C THR A 11 -14.83 -6.64 -4.27
N ASP A 12 -15.37 -5.76 -5.10
CA ASP A 12 -14.75 -5.34 -6.36
C ASP A 12 -13.59 -4.36 -6.10
N PRO A 13 -12.38 -4.64 -6.61
CA PRO A 13 -11.19 -3.83 -6.35
C PRO A 13 -11.31 -2.38 -6.80
N GLU A 14 -11.91 -2.14 -7.97
CA GLU A 14 -12.05 -0.78 -8.50
C GLU A 14 -13.09 0.03 -7.70
N THR A 15 -14.16 -0.62 -7.27
CA THR A 15 -15.16 -0.01 -6.39
C THR A 15 -14.57 0.34 -5.03
N LYS A 16 -13.75 -0.53 -4.42
CA LYS A 16 -13.01 -0.22 -3.19
C LYS A 16 -12.13 1.01 -3.36
N ARG A 17 -11.34 1.08 -4.43
CA ARG A 17 -10.45 2.21 -4.72
C ARG A 17 -11.23 3.52 -4.85
N LYS A 18 -12.36 3.52 -5.55
CA LYS A 18 -13.23 4.69 -5.73
C LYS A 18 -13.82 5.16 -4.41
N ILE A 19 -14.35 4.23 -3.60
CA ILE A 19 -14.93 4.56 -2.29
C ILE A 19 -13.84 5.13 -1.37
N ILE A 20 -12.70 4.47 -1.26
CA ILE A 20 -11.59 4.93 -0.39
C ILE A 20 -11.12 6.32 -0.83
N GLY A 21 -10.94 6.53 -2.13
CA GLY A 21 -10.53 7.83 -2.67
C GLY A 21 -11.53 8.94 -2.39
N ALA A 22 -12.82 8.69 -2.62
CA ALA A 22 -13.89 9.66 -2.35
C ALA A 22 -13.99 9.99 -0.85
N GLU A 23 -13.96 8.98 0.01
CA GLU A 23 -14.05 9.18 1.46
C GLU A 23 -12.79 9.83 2.04
N PHE A 24 -11.62 9.61 1.45
CA PHE A 24 -10.40 10.34 1.81
C PHE A 24 -10.57 11.85 1.58
N ILE A 25 -11.14 12.25 0.45
CA ILE A 25 -11.43 13.65 0.13
C ILE A 25 -12.46 14.22 1.13
N ASN A 26 -13.54 13.49 1.40
CA ASN A 26 -14.57 13.91 2.36
C ASN A 26 -13.99 14.16 3.77
N VAL A 27 -13.11 13.26 4.23
CA VAL A 27 -12.42 13.42 5.52
C VAL A 27 -11.49 14.62 5.49
N PHE A 28 -10.72 14.78 4.40
CA PHE A 28 -9.81 15.92 4.23
C PHE A 28 -10.56 17.26 4.28
N GLU A 29 -11.66 17.39 3.56
CA GLU A 29 -12.50 18.60 3.59
C GLU A 29 -13.05 18.91 5.00
N LYS A 30 -13.55 17.87 5.67
CA LYS A 30 -14.05 17.99 7.04
C LYS A 30 -12.98 18.47 8.02
N GLU A 31 -11.77 17.96 7.89
CA GLU A 31 -10.65 18.38 8.75
C GLU A 31 -10.12 19.77 8.36
N ALA A 32 -10.04 20.09 7.08
CA ALA A 32 -9.64 21.42 6.59
C ALA A 32 -10.55 22.51 7.13
N LYS A 33 -11.86 22.29 7.17
CA LYS A 33 -12.84 23.23 7.76
C LYS A 33 -12.58 23.53 9.23
N LYS A 34 -11.99 22.62 9.99
CA LYS A 34 -11.65 22.84 11.40
C LYS A 34 -10.42 23.75 11.59
N ILE A 35 -9.56 23.79 10.60
CA ILE A 35 -8.35 24.64 10.63
C ILE A 35 -8.72 26.10 10.35
N GLY A 36 -9.84 26.32 9.66
CA GLY A 36 -10.31 27.66 9.25
C GLY A 36 -9.90 28.00 7.82
N ALA A 37 -9.88 29.28 7.48
CA ALA A 37 -9.52 29.74 6.16
C ALA A 37 -8.03 29.50 5.90
N VAL A 38 -7.71 28.66 4.91
CA VAL A 38 -6.36 28.39 4.44
C VAL A 38 -6.20 28.95 3.03
N ASP A 39 -5.16 29.73 2.82
CA ASP A 39 -4.92 30.38 1.53
C ASP A 39 -4.24 29.44 0.51
N TYR A 40 -3.44 28.49 0.98
CA TYR A 40 -2.60 27.64 0.14
C TYR A 40 -2.71 26.16 0.55
N LEU A 41 -2.70 25.30 -0.48
CA LEU A 41 -2.51 23.85 -0.31
C LEU A 41 -1.14 23.45 -0.86
N ALA A 42 -0.30 22.86 -0.01
CA ALA A 42 0.95 22.27 -0.48
C ALA A 42 0.72 20.81 -0.88
N GLN A 43 1.10 20.45 -2.08
CA GLN A 43 0.92 19.11 -2.65
C GLN A 43 2.26 18.50 -3.06
N GLY A 44 2.46 17.22 -2.75
CA GLY A 44 3.70 16.49 -3.03
C GLY A 44 3.76 15.87 -4.43
N THR A 45 3.12 16.48 -5.42
CA THR A 45 3.17 16.07 -6.84
C THR A 45 4.62 16.04 -7.32
N ILE A 46 5.03 14.98 -8.01
CA ILE A 46 6.34 14.83 -8.63
C ILE A 46 6.22 14.75 -10.15
N TYR A 47 7.32 14.89 -10.89
CA TYR A 47 7.30 14.95 -12.34
C TYR A 47 6.61 13.74 -13.02
N PRO A 48 6.81 12.48 -12.61
CA PRO A 48 6.06 11.36 -13.16
C PRO A 48 4.55 11.48 -13.02
N ASP A 49 4.04 12.04 -11.90
CA ASP A 49 2.59 12.26 -11.71
C ASP A 49 2.05 13.26 -12.73
N VAL A 50 2.81 14.30 -13.06
CA VAL A 50 2.45 15.30 -14.07
C VAL A 50 2.38 14.67 -15.46
N VAL A 51 3.34 13.82 -15.81
CA VAL A 51 3.39 13.16 -17.13
C VAL A 51 2.28 12.10 -17.25
N GLU A 52 2.06 11.31 -16.21
CA GLU A 52 1.05 10.24 -16.19
C GLU A 52 -0.39 10.77 -16.16
N SER A 53 -0.63 11.96 -15.61
CA SER A 53 -1.97 12.57 -15.55
C SER A 53 -2.45 13.19 -16.85
N GLY A 54 -1.67 13.13 -17.92
CA GLY A 54 -2.15 13.37 -19.28
C GLY A 54 -2.36 14.83 -19.64
N ILE A 55 -1.48 15.74 -19.26
CA ILE A 55 -1.36 17.08 -19.89
C ILE A 55 -0.80 16.93 -21.32
N GLY A 56 -1.26 15.95 -22.04
CA GLY A 56 -0.98 15.69 -23.45
C GLY A 56 -1.86 14.54 -23.92
N LYS A 57 -2.47 14.67 -25.08
CA LYS A 57 -3.43 13.79 -25.75
C LYS A 57 -3.09 12.28 -25.71
N GLY A 58 -3.01 11.69 -24.54
CA GLY A 58 -2.80 10.25 -24.29
C GLY A 58 -3.83 9.76 -23.29
N ALA A 59 -4.26 8.50 -23.40
CA ALA A 59 -5.23 7.89 -22.49
C ALA A 59 -4.77 8.07 -21.03
N VAL A 60 -5.68 8.55 -20.18
CA VAL A 60 -5.50 8.67 -18.74
C VAL A 60 -5.16 7.29 -18.18
N ILE A 61 -3.88 7.04 -17.88
CA ILE A 61 -3.41 5.73 -17.43
C ILE A 61 -3.60 5.55 -15.93
N LYS A 62 -3.71 6.65 -15.16
CA LYS A 62 -3.97 6.61 -13.71
C LYS A 62 -4.86 7.76 -13.28
N SER A 63 -6.08 7.45 -12.89
CA SER A 63 -7.04 8.38 -12.28
C SER A 63 -6.79 8.63 -10.77
N HIS A 64 -5.69 8.15 -10.21
CA HIS A 64 -5.49 8.05 -8.76
C HIS A 64 -4.37 8.94 -8.18
N HIS A 65 -3.65 9.66 -9.02
CA HIS A 65 -2.62 10.59 -8.57
C HIS A 65 -3.15 12.03 -8.65
N ASN A 66 -3.36 12.59 -7.53
CA ASN A 66 -3.49 13.98 -7.03
C ASN A 66 -3.81 15.16 -7.98
N VAL A 67 -3.84 15.01 -9.29
CA VAL A 67 -3.98 16.16 -10.22
C VAL A 67 -5.42 16.45 -10.63
N GLY A 68 -6.39 15.62 -10.25
CA GLY A 68 -7.79 15.81 -10.65
C GLY A 68 -8.82 15.52 -9.54
N GLY A 69 -8.38 15.29 -8.32
CA GLY A 69 -9.23 14.79 -7.25
C GLY A 69 -9.56 15.77 -6.14
N LEU A 70 -9.16 17.04 -6.25
CA LEU A 70 -9.60 18.06 -5.30
C LEU A 70 -11.01 18.50 -5.67
N PRO A 71 -11.92 18.64 -4.70
CA PRO A 71 -13.26 19.13 -4.96
C PRO A 71 -13.23 20.55 -5.51
N ASP A 72 -14.14 20.85 -6.44
CA ASP A 72 -14.31 22.19 -7.06
C ASP A 72 -14.74 23.28 -6.03
N HIS A 73 -14.83 22.93 -4.74
CA HIS A 73 -15.37 23.78 -3.69
C HIS A 73 -14.40 24.14 -2.56
N VAL A 74 -13.10 23.83 -2.71
CA VAL A 74 -12.11 24.26 -1.71
C VAL A 74 -11.53 25.59 -2.19
N ASP A 75 -11.87 26.68 -1.52
CA ASP A 75 -11.41 28.05 -1.79
C ASP A 75 -9.94 28.26 -1.40
N PHE A 76 -9.02 27.49 -2.03
CA PHE A 76 -7.61 27.83 -1.96
C PHE A 76 -7.27 28.89 -2.97
N LYS A 77 -6.46 29.87 -2.59
CA LYS A 77 -5.94 30.87 -3.54
C LYS A 77 -5.03 30.23 -4.56
N GLU A 78 -4.23 29.23 -4.14
CA GLU A 78 -3.27 28.55 -5.01
C GLU A 78 -2.88 27.16 -4.41
N ILE A 79 -2.55 26.23 -5.31
CA ILE A 79 -1.91 24.97 -4.98
C ILE A 79 -0.41 25.11 -5.21
N ILE A 80 0.39 24.85 -4.18
CA ILE A 80 1.85 24.91 -4.24
C ILE A 80 2.40 23.51 -4.44
N GLU A 81 3.08 23.27 -5.56
CA GLU A 81 3.66 21.99 -5.93
C GLU A 81 5.18 22.09 -6.08
N PRO A 82 5.93 22.18 -4.99
CA PRO A 82 7.37 22.47 -5.02
C PRO A 82 8.21 21.37 -5.66
N LEU A 83 7.68 20.15 -5.74
CA LEU A 83 8.38 18.96 -6.24
C LEU A 83 8.01 18.58 -7.68
N LYS A 84 7.07 19.27 -8.32
CA LYS A 84 6.48 18.89 -9.62
C LYS A 84 7.46 18.77 -10.80
N ALA A 85 8.64 19.33 -10.69
CA ALA A 85 9.70 19.26 -11.69
C ALA A 85 10.77 18.19 -11.37
N LEU A 86 10.64 17.46 -10.25
CA LEU A 86 11.64 16.52 -9.78
C LEU A 86 11.20 15.08 -10.01
N PHE A 87 12.16 14.21 -10.34
CA PHE A 87 11.98 12.78 -10.29
C PHE A 87 12.09 12.26 -8.85
N LYS A 88 11.61 11.03 -8.62
CA LYS A 88 11.54 10.43 -7.28
C LYS A 88 12.90 10.29 -6.59
N ASP A 89 13.94 9.99 -7.34
CA ASP A 89 15.33 9.92 -6.86
C ASP A 89 15.88 11.31 -6.48
N GLU A 90 15.57 12.35 -7.26
CA GLU A 90 15.92 13.73 -6.94
C GLU A 90 15.21 14.22 -5.67
N VAL A 91 13.90 13.91 -5.52
CA VAL A 91 13.15 14.20 -4.29
C VAL A 91 13.78 13.53 -3.08
N ARG A 92 14.26 12.28 -3.22
CA ARG A 92 15.00 11.60 -2.16
C ARG A 92 16.31 12.29 -1.79
N GLN A 93 17.05 12.74 -2.81
CA GLN A 93 18.27 13.50 -2.61
C GLN A 93 17.99 14.80 -1.84
N VAL A 94 16.99 15.57 -2.28
CA VAL A 94 16.54 16.79 -1.57
C VAL A 94 16.12 16.45 -0.13
N GLY A 95 15.43 15.35 0.10
CA GLY A 95 15.07 14.93 1.45
C GLY A 95 16.27 14.69 2.36
N LEU A 96 17.32 14.05 1.84
CA LEU A 96 18.58 13.86 2.58
C LEU A 96 19.30 15.19 2.86
N GLU A 97 19.36 16.09 1.88
CA GLU A 97 19.96 17.44 2.03
C GLU A 97 19.21 18.28 3.07
N LEU A 98 17.89 18.09 3.20
CA LEU A 98 17.08 18.73 4.24
C LEU A 98 17.23 18.06 5.63
N GLY A 99 18.05 17.02 5.75
CA GLY A 99 18.29 16.32 7.02
C GLY A 99 17.16 15.35 7.42
N ILE A 100 16.28 14.96 6.49
CA ILE A 100 15.27 13.95 6.79
C ILE A 100 15.97 12.60 7.00
N PRO A 101 15.66 11.85 8.06
CA PRO A 101 16.26 10.55 8.32
C PRO A 101 16.15 9.59 7.12
N ARG A 102 17.25 8.90 6.83
CA ARG A 102 17.38 8.03 5.67
C ARG A 102 16.27 6.96 5.58
N GLU A 103 15.86 6.40 6.70
CA GLU A 103 14.79 5.41 6.81
C GLU A 103 13.43 5.96 6.39
N LEU A 104 13.19 7.26 6.55
CA LEU A 104 11.96 7.91 6.07
C LEU A 104 12.05 8.23 4.58
N VAL A 105 13.21 8.72 4.10
CA VAL A 105 13.43 9.05 2.69
C VAL A 105 13.33 7.81 1.80
N TYR A 106 13.86 6.68 2.26
CA TYR A 106 13.89 5.42 1.51
C TYR A 106 12.83 4.40 1.93
N ARG A 107 11.83 4.83 2.73
CA ARG A 107 10.73 3.93 3.06
C ARG A 107 10.11 3.36 1.78
N GLN A 108 9.73 2.08 1.83
CA GLN A 108 9.04 1.45 0.71
C GLN A 108 7.70 2.14 0.40
N PRO A 109 7.22 2.09 -0.85
CA PRO A 109 5.90 2.62 -1.20
C PRO A 109 4.78 1.99 -0.35
N PHE A 110 3.79 2.81 -0.01
CA PHE A 110 2.54 2.34 0.59
C PHE A 110 1.40 2.80 -0.33
N PRO A 111 0.47 1.92 -0.72
CA PRO A 111 -0.55 2.26 -1.69
C PRO A 111 -1.52 3.31 -1.14
N GLY A 112 -2.01 4.21 -2.00
CA GLY A 112 -2.99 5.23 -1.63
C GLY A 112 -4.25 4.66 -0.97
N PRO A 113 -4.86 3.57 -1.49
CA PRO A 113 -6.00 2.91 -0.86
C PRO A 113 -5.67 2.15 0.45
N GLY A 114 -4.42 2.15 0.88
CA GLY A 114 -3.98 1.51 2.12
C GLY A 114 -4.14 0.00 2.09
N LEU A 115 -4.45 -0.57 3.26
CA LEU A 115 -4.62 -2.02 3.41
C LEU A 115 -5.86 -2.57 2.70
N GLY A 116 -6.78 -1.71 2.26
CA GLY A 116 -7.99 -2.15 1.57
C GLY A 116 -7.72 -2.98 0.31
N ILE A 117 -6.60 -2.70 -0.39
CA ILE A 117 -6.19 -3.46 -1.60
C ILE A 117 -5.22 -4.62 -1.31
N ARG A 118 -4.88 -4.84 -0.05
CA ARG A 118 -4.13 -6.02 0.43
C ARG A 118 -5.04 -7.06 1.08
N ILE A 119 -6.35 -6.85 1.00
CA ILE A 119 -7.39 -7.79 1.44
C ILE A 119 -8.24 -8.11 0.22
N VAL A 120 -8.05 -9.27 -0.37
CA VAL A 120 -8.87 -9.73 -1.49
C VAL A 120 -10.32 -9.92 -1.01
N GLY A 121 -11.27 -9.29 -1.72
CA GLY A 121 -12.67 -9.30 -1.32
C GLY A 121 -13.04 -8.27 -0.25
N GLU A 122 -14.05 -8.53 0.55
CA GLU A 122 -14.59 -7.59 1.54
C GLU A 122 -13.59 -7.23 2.63
N VAL A 123 -13.51 -5.94 2.96
CA VAL A 123 -12.63 -5.39 4.00
C VAL A 123 -13.40 -5.30 5.33
N THR A 124 -12.90 -5.99 6.35
CA THR A 124 -13.42 -5.92 7.72
C THR A 124 -12.32 -5.56 8.71
N ALA A 125 -12.70 -5.06 9.89
CA ALA A 125 -11.75 -4.73 10.95
C ALA A 125 -10.89 -5.94 11.35
N GLU A 126 -11.49 -7.13 11.43
CA GLU A 126 -10.79 -8.39 11.72
C GLU A 126 -9.73 -8.72 10.66
N LYS A 127 -10.10 -8.66 9.37
CA LYS A 127 -9.18 -8.92 8.26
C LYS A 127 -8.05 -7.89 8.19
N VAL A 128 -8.36 -6.61 8.45
CA VAL A 128 -7.33 -5.56 8.52
C VAL A 128 -6.34 -5.85 9.64
N LYS A 129 -6.81 -6.29 10.82
CA LYS A 129 -5.95 -6.67 11.93
C LYS A 129 -5.01 -7.82 11.56
N MET A 130 -5.54 -8.88 10.92
CA MET A 130 -4.71 -10.00 10.45
C MET A 130 -3.59 -9.53 9.50
N VAL A 131 -3.92 -8.66 8.53
CA VAL A 131 -2.92 -8.14 7.58
C VAL A 131 -1.91 -7.26 8.29
N GLN A 132 -2.33 -6.40 9.23
CA GLN A 132 -1.42 -5.55 10.00
C GLN A 132 -0.41 -6.36 10.81
N GLU A 133 -0.88 -7.38 11.52
CA GLU A 133 -0.03 -8.26 12.33
C GLU A 133 0.93 -9.08 11.46
N ALA A 134 0.43 -9.69 10.37
CA ALA A 134 1.25 -10.45 9.44
C ALA A 134 2.29 -9.57 8.72
N ASP A 135 1.90 -8.38 8.28
CA ASP A 135 2.82 -7.42 7.63
C ASP A 135 3.90 -6.93 8.60
N ALA A 136 3.54 -6.67 9.84
CA ALA A 136 4.51 -6.26 10.87
C ALA A 136 5.58 -7.35 11.12
N ILE A 137 5.15 -8.60 11.26
CA ILE A 137 6.06 -9.74 11.42
C ILE A 137 6.96 -9.89 10.20
N TYR A 138 6.39 -9.83 8.98
CA TYR A 138 7.15 -9.99 7.76
C TYR A 138 8.19 -8.88 7.60
N ARG A 139 7.81 -7.64 7.84
CA ARG A 139 8.73 -6.49 7.75
C ARG A 139 9.85 -6.56 8.78
N GLU A 140 9.55 -6.97 10.00
CA GLU A 140 10.54 -7.16 11.04
C GLU A 140 11.58 -8.22 10.66
N GLU A 141 11.15 -9.39 10.16
CA GLU A 141 12.06 -10.47 9.80
C GLU A 141 12.90 -10.15 8.54
N ILE A 142 12.34 -9.43 7.57
CA ILE A 142 13.09 -8.91 6.42
C ILE A 142 14.18 -7.95 6.88
N ALA A 143 13.86 -7.03 7.80
CA ALA A 143 14.83 -6.08 8.35
C ALA A 143 15.91 -6.79 9.19
N ASN A 144 15.52 -7.74 10.06
CA ASN A 144 16.45 -8.54 10.86
C ASN A 144 17.43 -9.36 10.00
N ALA A 145 16.99 -9.79 8.81
CA ALA A 145 17.82 -10.47 7.83
C ALA A 145 18.67 -9.51 6.96
N GLY A 146 18.53 -8.19 7.13
CA GLY A 146 19.25 -7.19 6.35
C GLY A 146 18.84 -7.11 4.88
N LEU A 147 17.65 -7.63 4.53
CA LEU A 147 17.14 -7.71 3.16
C LEU A 147 16.38 -6.44 2.73
N ASP A 148 15.93 -5.64 3.67
CA ASP A 148 15.14 -4.42 3.48
C ASP A 148 15.79 -3.40 2.54
N LYS A 149 17.12 -3.38 2.48
CA LYS A 149 17.90 -2.47 1.62
C LYS A 149 17.93 -2.88 0.15
N ASN A 150 17.64 -4.15 -0.13
CA ASN A 150 17.76 -4.76 -1.46
C ASN A 150 16.42 -5.16 -2.09
N ILE A 151 15.32 -4.88 -1.41
CA ILE A 151 13.96 -5.17 -1.85
C ILE A 151 13.19 -3.86 -1.93
N ASN A 152 12.60 -3.57 -3.09
CA ASN A 152 11.95 -2.28 -3.31
C ASN A 152 10.58 -2.17 -2.64
N GLN A 153 9.85 -3.29 -2.59
CA GLN A 153 8.56 -3.36 -1.89
C GLN A 153 8.29 -4.78 -1.42
N TYR A 154 7.81 -4.93 -0.19
CA TYR A 154 7.43 -6.20 0.41
C TYR A 154 6.31 -5.99 1.41
N PHE A 155 5.37 -6.91 1.45
CA PHE A 155 4.17 -6.82 2.28
C PHE A 155 3.46 -8.17 2.41
N ALA A 156 2.54 -8.24 3.37
CA ALA A 156 1.58 -9.33 3.51
C ALA A 156 0.21 -8.92 2.96
N ALA A 157 -0.49 -9.86 2.33
CA ALA A 157 -1.85 -9.69 1.83
C ALA A 157 -2.73 -10.87 2.26
N LEU A 158 -4.01 -10.60 2.53
CA LEU A 158 -5.00 -11.62 2.83
C LEU A 158 -5.70 -12.06 1.55
N THR A 159 -5.51 -13.32 1.16
CA THR A 159 -6.04 -13.87 -0.10
C THR A 159 -7.54 -14.15 -0.08
N ASN A 160 -8.20 -14.05 1.06
CA ASN A 160 -9.57 -14.53 1.32
C ASN A 160 -9.76 -16.04 1.09
N MET A 161 -8.72 -16.77 0.71
CA MET A 161 -8.74 -18.23 0.64
C MET A 161 -8.73 -18.80 2.06
N ARG A 162 -9.59 -19.79 2.29
CA ARG A 162 -9.59 -20.56 3.53
C ARG A 162 -9.12 -21.99 3.29
N SER A 163 -8.43 -22.54 4.24
CA SER A 163 -7.93 -23.92 4.17
C SER A 163 -8.08 -24.65 5.49
N VAL A 164 -8.13 -25.97 5.40
CA VAL A 164 -8.10 -26.81 6.57
C VAL A 164 -6.68 -26.84 7.14
N GLY A 165 -6.57 -26.67 8.45
CA GLY A 165 -5.35 -26.83 9.23
C GLY A 165 -5.57 -27.68 10.45
N VAL A 166 -4.49 -28.01 11.14
CA VAL A 166 -4.49 -28.63 12.46
C VAL A 166 -3.62 -27.77 13.36
N MET A 167 -4.19 -27.27 14.44
CA MET A 167 -3.49 -26.47 15.44
C MET A 167 -3.70 -27.10 16.81
N GLY A 168 -2.63 -27.66 17.37
CA GLY A 168 -2.75 -28.54 18.52
C GLY A 168 -3.55 -29.79 18.14
N ASP A 169 -4.57 -30.14 18.92
CA ASP A 169 -5.46 -31.28 18.69
C ASP A 169 -6.75 -30.91 17.93
N GLU A 170 -6.88 -29.63 17.49
CA GLU A 170 -8.10 -29.16 16.87
C GLU A 170 -7.92 -28.94 15.36
N ARG A 171 -8.97 -29.27 14.61
CA ARG A 171 -9.06 -28.96 13.17
C ARG A 171 -9.55 -27.54 12.98
N THR A 172 -8.81 -26.75 12.21
CA THR A 172 -9.15 -25.36 11.89
C THR A 172 -9.57 -25.21 10.44
N TYR A 173 -10.31 -24.12 10.13
CA TYR A 173 -10.64 -23.70 8.77
C TYR A 173 -10.46 -22.19 8.68
N ASP A 174 -9.22 -21.79 8.45
CA ASP A 174 -8.76 -20.41 8.57
C ASP A 174 -8.17 -19.86 7.29
N TYR A 175 -7.77 -18.58 7.32
CA TYR A 175 -7.30 -17.85 6.17
C TYR A 175 -5.86 -18.19 5.79
N ALA A 176 -5.54 -17.89 4.53
CA ALA A 176 -4.19 -17.92 4.00
C ALA A 176 -3.66 -16.49 3.76
N ILE A 177 -2.47 -16.23 4.25
CA ILE A 177 -1.69 -15.02 3.97
C ILE A 177 -0.77 -15.27 2.78
N ALA A 178 -0.73 -14.34 1.83
CA ALA A 178 0.28 -14.27 0.80
C ALA A 178 1.34 -13.24 1.18
N LEU A 179 2.59 -13.64 1.12
CA LEU A 179 3.75 -12.77 1.22
C LEU A 179 4.19 -12.35 -0.19
N ARG A 180 4.42 -11.08 -0.39
CA ARG A 180 4.91 -10.50 -1.63
C ARG A 180 6.20 -9.74 -1.37
N ALA A 181 7.21 -9.93 -2.20
CA ALA A 181 8.40 -9.10 -2.23
C ALA A 181 8.89 -8.96 -3.67
N VAL A 182 9.20 -7.73 -4.07
CA VAL A 182 9.61 -7.44 -5.45
C VAL A 182 10.85 -6.55 -5.51
N LYS A 183 11.64 -6.81 -6.57
CA LYS A 183 12.71 -5.93 -7.04
C LYS A 183 12.27 -5.27 -8.32
N THR A 184 12.53 -3.98 -8.44
CA THR A 184 12.13 -3.18 -9.59
C THR A 184 13.03 -1.95 -9.72
N ILE A 185 13.11 -1.41 -10.93
CA ILE A 185 13.82 -0.13 -11.19
C ILE A 185 12.79 1.01 -11.22
N ASP A 186 11.72 0.84 -11.95
CA ASP A 186 10.76 1.91 -12.31
C ASP A 186 9.31 1.61 -11.91
N PHE A 187 9.04 0.46 -11.30
CA PHE A 187 7.71 -0.04 -10.98
C PHE A 187 6.82 -0.38 -12.20
N MET A 188 7.30 -0.18 -13.41
CA MET A 188 6.62 -0.63 -14.64
C MET A 188 6.75 -2.15 -14.78
N THR A 189 7.96 -2.66 -14.54
CA THR A 189 8.25 -4.08 -14.45
C THR A 189 8.78 -4.43 -13.06
N ALA A 190 8.55 -5.65 -12.61
CA ALA A 190 9.06 -6.12 -11.33
C ALA A 190 9.29 -7.64 -11.35
N GLU A 191 10.32 -8.06 -10.69
CA GLU A 191 10.61 -9.48 -10.44
C GLU A 191 10.39 -9.80 -8.96
N SER A 192 10.00 -11.04 -8.66
CA SER A 192 9.92 -11.48 -7.26
C SER A 192 11.33 -11.49 -6.65
N ALA A 193 11.44 -10.99 -5.43
CA ALA A 193 12.70 -11.05 -4.69
C ALA A 193 12.97 -12.48 -4.21
N GLN A 194 14.20 -12.91 -4.28
CA GLN A 194 14.61 -14.19 -3.67
C GLN A 194 14.82 -13.97 -2.17
N ILE A 195 13.90 -14.47 -1.37
CA ILE A 195 14.01 -14.48 0.08
C ILE A 195 14.61 -15.82 0.51
N PRO A 196 15.65 -15.84 1.35
CA PRO A 196 16.19 -17.08 1.87
C PRO A 196 15.10 -17.93 2.55
N TYR A 197 15.14 -19.24 2.30
CA TYR A 197 14.09 -20.14 2.77
C TYR A 197 13.95 -20.13 4.30
N GLU A 198 15.04 -20.02 5.03
CA GLU A 198 15.05 -19.91 6.48
C GLU A 198 14.34 -18.66 7.00
N VAL A 199 14.41 -17.53 6.27
CA VAL A 199 13.66 -16.31 6.60
C VAL A 199 12.18 -16.54 6.36
N LEU A 200 11.80 -17.15 5.23
CA LEU A 200 10.41 -17.49 4.93
C LEU A 200 9.83 -18.47 5.97
N GLN A 201 10.60 -19.46 6.39
CA GLN A 201 10.20 -20.40 7.44
C GLN A 201 9.95 -19.67 8.77
N LYS A 202 10.84 -18.76 9.16
CA LYS A 202 10.72 -17.98 10.39
C LYS A 202 9.48 -17.08 10.36
N VAL A 203 9.28 -16.35 9.27
CA VAL A 203 8.08 -15.51 9.03
C VAL A 203 6.82 -16.37 9.11
N THR A 204 6.79 -17.51 8.43
CA THR A 204 5.66 -18.44 8.42
C THR A 204 5.34 -18.95 9.83
N SER A 205 6.36 -19.39 10.56
CA SER A 205 6.18 -19.89 11.93
C SER A 205 5.60 -18.79 12.84
N ARG A 206 6.12 -17.58 12.75
CA ARG A 206 5.63 -16.45 13.54
C ARG A 206 4.19 -16.07 13.17
N ILE A 207 3.87 -15.94 11.89
CA ILE A 207 2.51 -15.60 11.45
C ILE A 207 1.50 -16.64 11.94
N ILE A 208 1.78 -17.94 11.78
CA ILE A 208 0.88 -19.01 12.22
C ILE A 208 0.66 -19.01 13.73
N ASN A 209 1.68 -18.67 14.52
CA ASN A 209 1.59 -18.71 15.98
C ASN A 209 1.10 -17.39 16.61
N GLU A 210 1.34 -16.24 15.95
CA GLU A 210 1.08 -14.93 16.52
C GLU A 210 -0.18 -14.26 15.93
N VAL A 211 -0.60 -14.63 14.70
CA VAL A 211 -1.77 -14.04 14.04
C VAL A 211 -2.97 -14.99 14.11
N SER A 212 -4.02 -14.56 14.78
CA SER A 212 -5.25 -15.36 14.93
C SER A 212 -5.93 -15.59 13.57
N HIS A 213 -6.56 -16.75 13.40
CA HIS A 213 -7.34 -17.12 12.21
C HIS A 213 -6.52 -17.23 10.91
N VAL A 214 -5.22 -17.47 11.02
CA VAL A 214 -4.33 -17.76 9.89
C VAL A 214 -3.67 -19.11 10.09
N ASN A 215 -3.86 -20.03 9.14
CA ASN A 215 -3.26 -21.37 9.19
C ASN A 215 -2.39 -21.71 7.98
N ARG A 216 -2.20 -20.76 7.06
CA ARG A 216 -1.38 -20.97 5.85
C ARG A 216 -0.69 -19.69 5.41
N VAL A 217 0.57 -19.84 5.01
CA VAL A 217 1.35 -18.74 4.41
C VAL A 217 1.87 -19.21 3.06
N MET A 218 1.78 -18.34 2.05
CA MET A 218 2.27 -18.56 0.69
C MET A 218 3.22 -17.43 0.30
N TYR A 219 4.17 -17.70 -0.57
CA TYR A 219 5.02 -16.67 -1.17
C TYR A 219 4.71 -16.53 -2.65
N ASP A 220 4.33 -15.32 -3.09
CA ASP A 220 4.01 -15.03 -4.48
C ASP A 220 5.28 -14.70 -5.26
N ILE A 221 5.62 -15.59 -6.21
CA ILE A 221 6.78 -15.48 -7.09
C ILE A 221 6.45 -14.90 -8.47
N THR A 222 5.24 -14.39 -8.67
CA THR A 222 4.80 -13.88 -9.97
C THR A 222 5.50 -12.56 -10.31
N SER A 223 6.03 -12.45 -11.53
CA SER A 223 6.60 -11.20 -12.04
C SER A 223 5.52 -10.21 -12.50
N LYS A 224 5.90 -8.96 -12.66
CA LYS A 224 5.07 -7.94 -13.33
C LYS A 224 5.73 -7.55 -14.66
N PRO A 225 5.11 -7.74 -15.84
CA PRO A 225 3.89 -8.53 -16.03
C PRO A 225 4.11 -10.02 -15.80
N PRO A 226 3.07 -10.92 -15.73
CA PRO A 226 1.64 -10.61 -15.94
C PRO A 226 0.93 -10.13 -14.68
N GLY A 227 1.46 -10.39 -13.48
CA GLY A 227 0.86 -9.91 -12.25
C GLY A 227 1.05 -8.40 -12.02
N THR A 228 0.34 -7.86 -11.06
CA THR A 228 0.60 -6.54 -10.49
C THR A 228 1.49 -6.66 -9.25
N ILE A 229 1.95 -5.56 -8.67
CA ILE A 229 2.68 -5.61 -7.40
C ILE A 229 1.70 -5.81 -6.26
N GLU A 230 0.70 -4.94 -6.13
CA GLU A 230 -0.39 -5.09 -5.17
C GLU A 230 -1.40 -6.14 -5.68
N PHE A 231 -2.21 -6.72 -4.79
CA PHE A 231 -3.17 -7.79 -5.14
C PHE A 231 -4.48 -7.27 -5.72
N GLU A 232 -4.86 -6.02 -5.37
CA GLU A 232 -6.06 -5.36 -5.89
C GLU A 232 -5.80 -3.89 -6.27
#